data_de1d8820d1b67696e1424d24ef7aef03
#
_entry.id   de1d8820d1b67696e1424d24ef7aef03
#
_cell.length_a   1.000
_cell.length_b   1.000
_cell.length_c   1.000
_cell.angle_alpha   90.00
_cell.angle_beta   90.00
_cell.angle_gamma   90.00
#
_symmetry.space_group_name_H-M   'P 1'
#
loop_
_entity.id
_entity.type
_entity.pdbx_description
1 polymer ?
#
loop_
_entity_poly.entity_id
_entity_poly.type
_entity_poly.pdbx_seq_one_letter_code
_entity_poly.pdbx_strand_id
1 'polypeptide(L)'
;MNIRMVLLASAAAFAASTPVLAADAIVAAEPEPVEYVRVCDAYGTGYFYIPGTETCLKIEGYIRFQVDVGDQPLNLSADNDSDWDARTRGQVQFTAKSDTEYGPLTGVIVMQFN
;
A
#
# COMPACT_ATOMS: atom_id res chain seq x y z
N MET A 1 -8.03 -52.69 -61.38
CA MET A 1 -8.38 -51.72 -60.31
C MET A 1 -8.95 -50.48 -60.99
N ASN A 2 -10.23 -50.28 -60.89
CA ASN A 2 -10.92 -49.21 -61.65
C ASN A 2 -10.74 -47.85 -60.97
N ILE A 3 -10.19 -46.90 -61.75
CA ILE A 3 -9.97 -45.51 -61.33
C ILE A 3 -11.18 -44.84 -60.66
N ARG A 4 -12.37 -45.31 -60.98
CA ARG A 4 -13.61 -44.80 -60.36
C ARG A 4 -13.79 -45.19 -58.89
N MET A 5 -13.17 -46.28 -58.42
CA MET A 5 -13.17 -46.66 -57.01
C MET A 5 -12.16 -45.87 -56.15
N VAL A 6 -11.08 -45.45 -56.78
CA VAL A 6 -10.05 -44.66 -56.09
C VAL A 6 -10.54 -43.21 -55.82
N LEU A 7 -11.35 -42.68 -56.74
CA LEU A 7 -11.95 -41.32 -56.57
C LEU A 7 -13.05 -41.26 -55.50
N LEU A 8 -13.75 -42.36 -55.24
CA LEU A 8 -14.77 -42.41 -54.19
C LEU A 8 -14.15 -42.58 -52.78
N ALA A 9 -12.97 -43.16 -52.66
CA ALA A 9 -12.27 -43.33 -51.40
C ALA A 9 -11.59 -42.05 -50.91
N SER A 10 -11.28 -41.12 -51.81
CA SER A 10 -10.65 -39.84 -51.42
C SER A 10 -11.65 -38.79 -50.98
N ALA A 11 -12.93 -38.90 -51.31
CA ALA A 11 -13.95 -37.92 -50.88
C ALA A 11 -14.44 -38.15 -49.45
N ALA A 12 -14.21 -39.32 -48.87
CA ALA A 12 -14.66 -39.62 -47.50
C ALA A 12 -13.67 -39.16 -46.42
N ALA A 13 -12.46 -38.79 -46.77
CA ALA A 13 -11.42 -38.35 -45.79
C ALA A 13 -11.52 -36.88 -45.39
N PHE A 14 -12.32 -36.05 -46.09
CA PHE A 14 -12.45 -34.62 -45.81
C PHE A 14 -13.63 -34.24 -44.91
N ALA A 15 -14.46 -35.20 -44.49
CA ALA A 15 -15.65 -34.92 -43.71
C ALA A 15 -15.46 -35.04 -42.16
N ALA A 16 -14.24 -35.31 -41.70
CA ALA A 16 -13.93 -35.49 -40.27
C ALA A 16 -13.12 -34.33 -39.65
N SER A 17 -13.21 -33.14 -40.21
CA SER A 17 -12.72 -31.94 -39.48
C SER A 17 -13.81 -31.50 -38.48
N THR A 18 -13.81 -32.08 -37.32
CA THR A 18 -14.56 -31.51 -36.18
C THR A 18 -14.07 -30.10 -35.94
N PRO A 19 -14.93 -29.08 -35.86
CA PRO A 19 -14.50 -27.76 -35.41
C PRO A 19 -13.94 -27.92 -33.99
N VAL A 20 -12.66 -27.67 -33.84
CA VAL A 20 -12.09 -27.46 -32.53
C VAL A 20 -12.79 -26.20 -31.99
N LEU A 21 -13.71 -26.40 -31.05
CA LEU A 21 -14.27 -25.31 -30.28
C LEU A 21 -13.07 -24.60 -29.65
N ALA A 22 -12.85 -23.36 -30.09
CA ALA A 22 -11.87 -22.49 -29.46
C ALA A 22 -12.19 -22.47 -27.96
N ALA A 23 -11.19 -22.79 -27.15
CA ALA A 23 -11.30 -22.68 -25.70
C ALA A 23 -11.94 -21.34 -25.37
N ASP A 24 -12.97 -21.37 -24.55
CA ASP A 24 -13.60 -20.15 -24.02
C ASP A 24 -12.50 -19.20 -23.62
N ALA A 25 -12.54 -17.98 -24.17
CA ALA A 25 -11.69 -16.92 -23.73
C ALA A 25 -11.88 -16.79 -22.21
N ILE A 26 -10.79 -17.01 -21.47
CA ILE A 26 -10.77 -16.76 -20.04
C ILE A 26 -11.19 -15.31 -19.89
N VAL A 27 -12.43 -15.07 -19.49
CA VAL A 27 -12.88 -13.74 -19.10
C VAL A 27 -11.98 -13.37 -17.94
N ALA A 28 -11.08 -12.41 -18.18
CA ALA A 28 -10.28 -11.85 -17.12
C ALA A 28 -11.26 -11.39 -16.03
N ALA A 29 -11.08 -11.93 -14.82
CA ALA A 29 -11.90 -11.52 -13.69
C ALA A 29 -11.84 -9.98 -13.63
N GLU A 30 -13.02 -9.36 -13.63
CA GLU A 30 -13.12 -7.91 -13.44
C GLU A 30 -12.35 -7.57 -12.16
N PRO A 31 -11.39 -6.61 -12.21
CA PRO A 31 -10.60 -6.29 -11.04
C PRO A 31 -11.56 -5.88 -9.92
N GLU A 32 -11.46 -6.54 -8.80
CA GLU A 32 -12.24 -6.18 -7.61
C GLU A 32 -12.03 -4.69 -7.33
N PRO A 33 -13.10 -3.94 -7.04
CA PRO A 33 -12.97 -2.52 -6.73
C PRO A 33 -12.02 -2.36 -5.56
N VAL A 34 -10.87 -1.74 -5.82
CA VAL A 34 -9.93 -1.36 -4.75
C VAL A 34 -10.66 -0.41 -3.81
N GLU A 35 -10.86 -0.81 -2.57
CA GLU A 35 -11.38 0.08 -1.54
C GLU A 35 -10.35 1.20 -1.34
N TYR A 36 -10.63 2.36 -1.91
CA TYR A 36 -9.86 3.56 -1.63
C TYR A 36 -10.04 3.95 -0.17
N VAL A 37 -8.95 4.35 0.48
CA VAL A 37 -8.98 4.88 1.84
C VAL A 37 -9.92 6.08 1.88
N ARG A 38 -11.00 5.99 2.66
CA ARG A 38 -11.98 7.08 2.81
C ARG A 38 -11.45 8.15 3.75
N VAL A 39 -11.66 9.41 3.38
CA VAL A 39 -11.35 10.57 4.24
C VAL A 39 -12.29 10.57 5.45
N CYS A 40 -11.75 10.85 6.64
CA CYS A 40 -12.49 11.00 7.87
C CYS A 40 -12.49 12.46 8.31
N ASP A 41 -13.57 13.20 8.04
CA ASP A 41 -13.69 14.62 8.39
C ASP A 41 -14.22 14.85 9.83
N ALA A 42 -14.71 13.81 10.49
CA ALA A 42 -15.33 13.92 11.81
C ALA A 42 -14.38 14.49 12.89
N TYR A 43 -13.08 14.30 12.74
CA TYR A 43 -12.05 14.73 13.70
C TYR A 43 -11.09 15.77 13.15
N GLY A 44 -11.43 16.37 12.00
CA GLY A 44 -10.61 17.39 11.33
C GLY A 44 -9.80 16.86 10.16
N THR A 45 -8.95 17.71 9.60
CA THR A 45 -8.19 17.40 8.40
C THR A 45 -7.05 16.41 8.64
N GLY A 46 -6.78 15.58 7.63
CA GLY A 46 -5.66 14.62 7.65
C GLY A 46 -5.99 13.28 8.28
N TYR A 47 -7.22 13.05 8.73
CA TYR A 47 -7.68 11.75 9.17
C TYR A 47 -8.27 10.94 8.00
N PHE A 48 -8.09 9.64 8.04
CA PHE A 48 -8.70 8.68 7.13
C PHE A 48 -9.21 7.47 7.90
N TYR A 49 -10.26 6.82 7.39
CA TYR A 49 -10.78 5.60 7.98
C TYR A 49 -9.83 4.44 7.76
N ILE A 50 -9.57 3.66 8.80
CA ILE A 50 -8.90 2.36 8.65
C ILE A 50 -9.90 1.44 7.94
N PRO A 51 -9.54 0.82 6.78
CA PRO A 51 -10.44 -0.06 6.04
C PRO A 51 -11.07 -1.13 6.93
N GLY A 52 -12.40 -1.29 6.79
CA GLY A 52 -13.18 -2.25 7.59
C GLY A 52 -13.45 -1.83 9.03
N THR A 53 -13.13 -0.60 9.43
CA THR A 53 -13.41 -0.07 10.78
C THR A 53 -14.04 1.31 10.74
N GLU A 54 -14.60 1.75 11.87
CA GLU A 54 -15.08 3.12 12.10
C GLU A 54 -14.01 3.98 12.80
N THR A 55 -12.77 3.50 12.83
CA THR A 55 -11.66 4.22 13.45
C THR A 55 -10.97 5.12 12.43
N CYS A 56 -10.80 6.39 12.79
CA CYS A 56 -10.05 7.37 12.02
C CYS A 56 -8.60 7.44 12.48
N LEU A 57 -7.68 7.35 11.55
CA LEU A 57 -6.24 7.40 11.79
C LEU A 57 -5.62 8.63 11.12
N LYS A 58 -4.76 9.32 11.83
CA LYS A 58 -3.90 10.37 11.31
C LYS A 58 -2.44 9.98 11.53
N ILE A 59 -1.63 10.15 10.49
CA ILE A 59 -0.18 9.94 10.55
C ILE A 59 0.47 11.29 10.29
N GLU A 60 1.32 11.72 11.23
CA GLU A 60 2.05 12.97 11.14
C GLU A 60 3.46 12.82 11.70
N GLY A 61 4.33 13.78 11.43
CA GLY A 61 5.67 13.75 11.94
C GLY A 61 6.53 14.85 11.36
N TYR A 62 7.80 14.84 11.75
CA TYR A 62 8.80 15.78 11.23
C TYR A 62 10.19 15.15 11.21
N ILE A 63 11.04 15.70 10.38
CA ILE A 63 12.49 15.50 10.42
C ILE A 63 13.12 16.84 10.75
N ARG A 64 13.99 16.87 11.76
CA ARG A 64 14.74 18.04 12.15
C ARG A 64 16.23 17.74 12.07
N PHE A 65 16.96 18.61 11.39
CA PHE A 65 18.40 18.66 11.43
C PHE A 65 18.80 19.94 12.19
N GLN A 66 19.69 19.81 13.16
CA GLN A 66 20.16 20.91 14.00
C GLN A 66 21.68 20.88 14.05
N VAL A 67 22.28 22.04 13.90
CA VAL A 67 23.71 22.26 14.11
C VAL A 67 23.83 23.29 15.22
N ASP A 68 24.50 22.91 16.29
CA ASP A 68 24.83 23.79 17.42
C ASP A 68 26.31 24.19 17.30
N VAL A 69 26.58 25.48 17.31
CA VAL A 69 27.94 26.05 17.21
C VAL A 69 28.20 26.94 18.43
N GLY A 70 29.32 26.73 19.07
CA GLY A 70 29.74 27.52 20.24
C GLY A 70 30.14 26.66 21.43
N ASP A 71 30.67 27.30 22.47
CA ASP A 71 31.07 26.64 23.71
C ASP A 71 29.85 25.97 24.35
N GLN A 72 29.76 24.65 24.25
CA GLN A 72 28.73 23.84 24.88
C GLN A 72 29.12 23.48 26.31
N PRO A 73 28.56 24.11 27.34
CA PRO A 73 29.00 23.88 28.74
C PRO A 73 28.59 22.50 29.28
N LEU A 74 27.91 21.66 28.47
CA LEU A 74 27.37 20.36 28.86
C LEU A 74 27.73 19.22 27.89
N ASN A 75 28.85 19.27 27.21
CA ASN A 75 29.40 18.11 26.54
C ASN A 75 29.84 17.08 27.57
N LEU A 76 28.96 16.15 27.91
CA LEU A 76 29.25 14.96 28.72
C LEU A 76 30.11 13.95 27.95
N SER A 77 30.50 14.23 26.73
CA SER A 77 31.45 13.45 25.94
C SER A 77 32.82 14.09 26.04
N ALA A 78 33.66 13.50 26.85
CA ALA A 78 34.96 13.98 27.26
C ALA A 78 36.02 14.08 26.15
N ASP A 79 35.69 13.87 24.87
CA ASP A 79 36.65 13.70 23.79
C ASP A 79 36.42 14.56 22.54
N ASN A 80 35.45 15.48 22.54
CA ASN A 80 35.21 16.34 21.38
C ASN A 80 35.62 17.79 21.67
N ASP A 81 36.82 18.11 21.28
CA ASP A 81 37.37 19.47 21.18
C ASP A 81 36.81 20.20 19.92
N SER A 82 35.57 19.93 19.54
CA SER A 82 34.90 20.56 18.41
C SER A 82 33.87 21.55 18.90
N ASP A 83 33.98 22.80 18.46
CA ASP A 83 33.07 23.90 18.76
C ASP A 83 31.69 23.76 18.07
N TRP A 84 31.37 22.60 17.50
CA TRP A 84 30.11 22.36 16.83
C TRP A 84 29.59 20.92 17.05
N ASP A 85 28.30 20.79 17.08
CA ASP A 85 27.59 19.50 17.17
C ASP A 85 26.43 19.46 16.15
N ALA A 86 26.25 18.31 15.50
CA ALA A 86 25.19 18.11 14.53
C ALA A 86 24.29 16.96 14.96
N ARG A 87 23.00 17.24 15.02
CA ARG A 87 21.98 16.26 15.42
C ARG A 87 20.87 16.17 14.42
N THR A 88 20.42 14.95 14.17
CA THR A 88 19.22 14.68 13.37
C THR A 88 18.17 13.99 14.23
N ARG A 89 16.94 14.46 14.13
CA ARG A 89 15.80 13.84 14.83
C ARG A 89 14.67 13.61 13.86
N GLY A 90 14.16 12.36 13.81
CA GLY A 90 12.92 11.99 13.15
C GLY A 90 11.85 11.69 14.19
N GLN A 91 10.62 12.14 13.95
CA GLN A 91 9.46 11.79 14.76
C GLN A 91 8.32 11.38 13.85
N VAL A 92 7.65 10.30 14.20
CA VAL A 92 6.39 9.86 13.59
C VAL A 92 5.35 9.68 14.70
N GLN A 93 4.17 10.22 14.46
CA GLN A 93 3.04 10.14 15.38
C GLN A 93 1.83 9.52 14.66
N PHE A 94 1.22 8.57 15.32
CA PHE A 94 -0.06 7.98 14.93
C PHE A 94 -1.11 8.42 15.94
N THR A 95 -2.20 9.01 15.44
CA THR A 95 -3.33 9.40 16.27
C THR A 95 -4.57 8.67 15.76
N ALA A 96 -5.12 7.77 16.57
CA ALA A 96 -6.35 7.05 16.27
C ALA A 96 -7.51 7.63 17.07
N LYS A 97 -8.66 7.81 16.44
CA LYS A 97 -9.89 8.30 17.07
C LYS A 97 -11.08 7.44 16.67
N SER A 98 -11.93 7.15 17.63
CA SER A 98 -13.17 6.38 17.43
C SER A 98 -14.23 6.86 18.38
N ASP A 99 -15.47 6.87 17.94
CA ASP A 99 -16.60 7.13 18.82
C ASP A 99 -17.00 5.84 19.55
N THR A 100 -17.26 5.97 20.84
CA THR A 100 -17.74 4.89 21.68
C THR A 100 -19.00 5.33 22.43
N GLU A 101 -19.76 4.39 22.97
CA GLU A 101 -20.93 4.68 23.81
C GLU A 101 -20.60 5.52 25.06
N TYR A 102 -19.33 5.59 25.46
CA TYR A 102 -18.84 6.41 26.58
C TYR A 102 -18.21 7.74 26.14
N GLY A 103 -18.26 8.04 24.84
CA GLY A 103 -17.67 9.23 24.25
C GLY A 103 -16.47 8.93 23.30
N PRO A 104 -15.83 9.97 22.78
CA PRO A 104 -14.74 9.80 21.84
C PRO A 104 -13.48 9.21 22.52
N LEU A 105 -12.98 8.10 21.98
CA LEU A 105 -11.73 7.48 22.38
C LEU A 105 -10.59 8.01 21.50
N THR A 106 -9.48 8.40 22.11
CA THR A 106 -8.27 8.83 21.38
C THR A 106 -7.06 8.02 21.84
N GLY A 107 -6.40 7.38 20.90
CA GLY A 107 -5.10 6.71 21.10
C GLY A 107 -3.99 7.45 20.37
N VAL A 108 -2.83 7.63 21.01
CA VAL A 108 -1.66 8.30 20.41
C VAL A 108 -0.43 7.45 20.64
N ILE A 109 0.32 7.21 19.57
CA ILE A 109 1.63 6.57 19.59
C ILE A 109 2.63 7.53 18.96
N VAL A 110 3.71 7.83 19.67
CA VAL A 110 4.81 8.67 19.18
C VAL A 110 6.09 7.86 19.17
N MET A 111 6.75 7.81 18.03
CA MET A 111 8.07 7.21 17.87
C MET A 111 9.07 8.32 17.53
N GLN A 112 10.20 8.35 18.22
CA GLN A 112 11.25 9.34 18.03
C GLN A 112 12.59 8.63 17.84
N PHE A 113 13.34 9.11 16.87
CA PHE A 113 14.66 8.61 16.49
C PHE A 113 15.66 9.77 16.55
N ASN A 114 16.80 9.56 17.21
CA ASN A 114 17.89 10.54 17.35
C ASN A 114 19.19 9.96 16.76
#